data_b9bb2b74d7d0c281ec914a3f14f13d78
#
_entry.id   b9bb2b74d7d0c281ec914a3f14f13d78
#
_cell.length_a   1.000
_cell.length_b   1.000
_cell.length_c   1.000
_cell.angle_alpha   90.00
_cell.angle_beta   90.00
_cell.angle_gamma   90.00
#
_symmetry.space_group_name_H-M   'P 1'
#
loop_
_entity.id
_entity.type
_entity.pdbx_description
1 polymer ?
#
loop_
_entity_poly.entity_id
_entity_poly.type
_entity_poly.pdbx_seq_one_letter_code
_entity_poly.pdbx_strand_id
1 'polypeptide(L)'
;MKGKKIVLPLFLAVAMLFSCTTERQQYATISKSELNNKIKGAWAGKMIGVMMGIGMEFKAAGVTFEDSIPWYPEMIERALLEDDIYGQLTFMSTMVKNQGMQTPVTKLAEIFANADFNLCHANLQARKNFFDGIMPPLSGAPEYNFHANDIDFQIESDYIGFIHPGMPQSATLMADSVGRIMAYGDGLYGGMFVSAMHAMAFFETDARTVVKKALKAIPAESGYAKAIHTVIDGYETDSVNWRTTWQKVEDAWGKSDVCVPYDPFNIDATINGAYIAMGLLFGGNDMTRTIEIAIRCGQDTDCNAANAAAVLGIIHGYDAIADEYKSHIPEMADKPFLYTDISFNKAVEYTQALAEENILANGGSIEEGTFKVPLQSAQFSGKLEQAFANKTMDRMIRMTEGEKYKLEGNWVDFSYGDGDNDLYKVSTSSGDVFETTFNGTGFSVLGSYNTDGGTAMAYIGGEPFREFNCYHRTEAGKWNGNRQHLVHKMDLEPGEHTLKIVVLDKKESASTGHKIYIERVIAYKNTDTASNP
;
A
#
# COMPACT_ATOMS: atom_id res chain seq x y z
N MET A 1 81.39 -34.85 -6.47
CA MET A 1 80.61 -33.88 -5.65
C MET A 1 79.69 -33.14 -6.58
N LYS A 2 78.35 -33.40 -6.49
CA LYS A 2 77.34 -32.85 -7.38
C LYS A 2 76.64 -31.66 -6.67
N GLY A 3 76.80 -30.44 -7.22
CA GLY A 3 76.17 -29.23 -6.73
C GLY A 3 74.68 -29.20 -7.08
N LYS A 4 73.83 -29.08 -6.05
CA LYS A 4 72.42 -28.84 -6.22
C LYS A 4 72.14 -27.36 -6.46
N LYS A 5 71.50 -27.04 -7.60
CA LYS A 5 70.97 -25.69 -7.87
C LYS A 5 69.64 -25.57 -7.19
N ILE A 6 69.48 -24.59 -6.29
CA ILE A 6 68.23 -24.21 -5.68
C ILE A 6 67.57 -23.19 -6.63
N VAL A 7 66.38 -23.55 -7.14
CA VAL A 7 65.53 -22.64 -7.92
C VAL A 7 64.53 -22.05 -6.95
N LEU A 8 64.60 -20.73 -6.74
CA LEU A 8 63.62 -19.96 -5.93
C LEU A 8 62.48 -19.57 -6.82
N PRO A 9 61.20 -19.86 -6.47
CA PRO A 9 60.06 -19.38 -7.25
C PRO A 9 59.80 -17.91 -6.92
N LEU A 10 59.78 -17.08 -7.95
CA LEU A 10 59.40 -15.67 -7.90
C LEU A 10 57.86 -15.60 -7.82
N PHE A 11 57.31 -15.31 -6.63
CA PHE A 11 55.88 -14.99 -6.49
C PHE A 11 55.65 -13.56 -6.99
N LEU A 12 55.00 -13.43 -8.14
CA LEU A 12 54.50 -12.17 -8.65
C LEU A 12 53.18 -11.86 -7.89
N ALA A 13 53.23 -10.97 -6.90
CA ALA A 13 52.05 -10.43 -6.25
C ALA A 13 51.39 -9.43 -7.20
N VAL A 14 50.33 -9.85 -7.87
CA VAL A 14 49.44 -8.93 -8.60
C VAL A 14 48.59 -8.20 -7.55
N ALA A 15 48.98 -6.97 -7.21
CA ALA A 15 48.16 -6.07 -6.45
C ALA A 15 46.96 -5.61 -7.34
N MET A 16 45.79 -6.23 -7.17
CA MET A 16 44.56 -5.67 -7.70
C MET A 16 44.26 -4.40 -6.91
N LEU A 17 44.57 -3.27 -7.49
CA LEU A 17 44.05 -1.97 -7.05
C LEU A 17 42.55 -1.96 -7.36
N PHE A 18 41.72 -2.32 -6.38
CA PHE A 18 40.33 -1.93 -6.38
C PHE A 18 40.30 -0.41 -6.26
N SER A 19 40.15 0.26 -7.40
CA SER A 19 39.77 1.67 -7.43
C SER A 19 38.32 1.79 -6.97
N CYS A 20 38.12 1.94 -5.67
CA CYS A 20 36.89 2.40 -5.12
C CYS A 20 36.77 3.87 -5.52
N THR A 21 36.14 4.16 -6.65
CA THR A 21 35.70 5.51 -6.95
C THR A 21 34.55 5.82 -5.97
N THR A 22 34.90 6.40 -4.82
CA THR A 22 33.91 7.07 -3.96
C THR A 22 33.28 8.18 -4.82
N GLU A 23 32.06 7.95 -5.33
CA GLU A 23 31.29 9.03 -5.91
C GLU A 23 31.23 10.15 -4.87
N ARG A 24 31.64 11.34 -5.28
CA ARG A 24 31.68 12.49 -4.39
C ARG A 24 30.24 12.86 -4.07
N GLN A 25 29.86 12.84 -2.77
CA GLN A 25 28.54 13.22 -2.31
C GLN A 25 28.11 14.55 -2.96
N GLN A 26 27.01 14.51 -3.69
CA GLN A 26 26.41 15.70 -4.29
C GLN A 26 25.52 16.41 -3.28
N TYR A 27 25.48 17.73 -3.35
CA TYR A 27 24.65 18.56 -2.50
C TYR A 27 23.86 19.55 -3.35
N ALA A 28 22.62 19.82 -2.94
CA ALA A 28 21.85 20.97 -3.41
C ALA A 28 21.57 21.92 -2.25
N THR A 29 21.21 23.14 -2.56
CA THR A 29 20.79 24.14 -1.55
C THR A 29 19.32 24.50 -1.78
N ILE A 30 18.60 24.70 -0.68
CA ILE A 30 17.22 25.16 -0.69
C ILE A 30 17.02 26.11 0.50
N SER A 31 16.37 27.24 0.30
CA SER A 31 16.04 28.14 1.41
C SER A 31 14.93 27.54 2.28
N LYS A 32 14.87 27.95 3.55
CA LYS A 32 13.79 27.53 4.47
C LYS A 32 12.40 27.89 3.93
N SER A 33 12.27 29.05 3.30
CA SER A 33 11.00 29.49 2.70
C SER A 33 10.60 28.64 1.49
N GLU A 34 11.56 28.29 0.63
CA GLU A 34 11.30 27.45 -0.53
C GLU A 34 10.96 26.00 -0.12
N LEU A 35 11.69 25.42 0.85
CA LEU A 35 11.36 24.12 1.41
C LEU A 35 9.95 24.11 1.99
N ASN A 36 9.58 25.13 2.77
CA ASN A 36 8.25 25.29 3.33
C ASN A 36 7.18 25.38 2.23
N ASN A 37 7.44 26.18 1.18
CA ASN A 37 6.52 26.32 0.05
C ASN A 37 6.29 24.98 -0.69
N LYS A 38 7.34 24.19 -0.88
CA LYS A 38 7.24 22.86 -1.50
C LYS A 38 6.51 21.85 -0.59
N ILE A 39 6.76 21.87 0.72
CA ILE A 39 6.02 21.03 1.69
C ILE A 39 4.53 21.41 1.73
N LYS A 40 4.21 22.71 1.74
CA LYS A 40 2.81 23.18 1.61
C LYS A 40 2.18 22.69 0.31
N GLY A 41 2.93 22.74 -0.79
CA GLY A 41 2.52 22.26 -2.09
C GLY A 41 2.22 20.74 -2.07
N ALA A 42 3.04 19.95 -1.38
CA ALA A 42 2.85 18.51 -1.20
C ALA A 42 1.49 18.19 -0.54
N TRP A 43 1.25 18.75 0.63
CA TRP A 43 0.00 18.53 1.37
C TRP A 43 -1.23 19.11 0.64
N ALA A 44 -1.11 20.29 0.03
CA ALA A 44 -2.20 20.85 -0.76
C ALA A 44 -2.50 19.99 -2.00
N GLY A 45 -1.47 19.53 -2.72
CA GLY A 45 -1.64 18.62 -3.84
C GLY A 45 -2.33 17.32 -3.44
N LYS A 46 -1.91 16.69 -2.33
CA LYS A 46 -2.57 15.51 -1.75
C LYS A 46 -4.06 15.77 -1.52
N MET A 47 -4.41 16.84 -0.79
CA MET A 47 -5.80 17.19 -0.49
C MET A 47 -6.63 17.46 -1.75
N ILE A 48 -6.07 18.18 -2.74
CA ILE A 48 -6.76 18.48 -4.00
C ILE A 48 -7.03 17.19 -4.77
N GLY A 49 -6.03 16.30 -4.88
CA GLY A 49 -6.17 15.02 -5.59
C GLY A 49 -7.23 14.13 -4.97
N VAL A 50 -7.19 13.94 -3.63
CA VAL A 50 -8.23 13.20 -2.90
C VAL A 50 -9.61 13.76 -3.23
N MET A 51 -9.81 15.06 -3.06
CA MET A 51 -11.13 15.68 -3.20
C MET A 51 -11.65 15.70 -4.63
N MET A 52 -10.78 15.74 -5.62
CA MET A 52 -11.21 15.59 -7.02
C MET A 52 -11.55 14.14 -7.36
N GLY A 53 -10.90 13.16 -6.73
CA GLY A 53 -11.06 11.74 -7.02
C GLY A 53 -12.18 11.06 -6.25
N ILE A 54 -12.41 11.40 -4.97
CA ILE A 54 -13.32 10.67 -4.07
C ILE A 54 -14.75 10.47 -4.59
N GLY A 55 -15.24 11.42 -5.39
CA GLY A 55 -16.57 11.31 -5.99
C GLY A 55 -16.68 10.25 -7.09
N MET A 56 -15.56 9.77 -7.62
CA MET A 56 -15.49 8.78 -8.71
C MET A 56 -14.86 7.46 -8.26
N GLU A 57 -14.41 7.36 -7.03
CA GLU A 57 -13.81 6.17 -6.43
C GLU A 57 -14.64 4.92 -6.74
N PHE A 58 -14.00 3.92 -7.35
CA PHE A 58 -14.56 2.63 -7.82
C PHE A 58 -15.80 2.71 -8.74
N LYS A 59 -16.16 3.88 -9.28
CA LYS A 59 -17.26 4.00 -10.26
C LYS A 59 -16.86 3.52 -11.65
N ALA A 60 -15.57 3.51 -11.95
CA ALA A 60 -15.01 3.01 -13.20
C ALA A 60 -13.97 1.92 -12.85
N ALA A 61 -14.41 0.67 -12.82
CA ALA A 61 -13.59 -0.50 -12.59
C ALA A 61 -13.49 -1.32 -13.89
N GLY A 62 -12.27 -1.49 -14.41
CA GLY A 62 -12.05 -2.14 -15.70
C GLY A 62 -12.53 -1.33 -16.93
N VAL A 63 -12.86 -0.06 -16.73
CA VAL A 63 -13.26 0.90 -17.78
C VAL A 63 -12.76 2.29 -17.40
N THR A 64 -12.58 3.16 -18.40
CA THR A 64 -12.24 4.57 -18.15
C THR A 64 -13.45 5.38 -17.70
N PHE A 65 -13.25 6.32 -16.78
CA PHE A 65 -14.27 7.28 -16.38
C PHE A 65 -14.36 8.41 -17.39
N GLU A 66 -15.54 8.62 -17.99
CA GLU A 66 -15.73 9.59 -19.08
C GLU A 66 -16.62 10.78 -18.72
N ASP A 67 -17.31 10.75 -17.59
CA ASP A 67 -18.16 11.85 -17.15
C ASP A 67 -17.35 13.06 -16.65
N SER A 68 -18.05 14.16 -16.34
CA SER A 68 -17.42 15.36 -15.78
C SER A 68 -16.89 15.11 -14.38
N ILE A 69 -15.73 15.65 -14.07
CA ILE A 69 -15.13 15.66 -12.74
C ILE A 69 -15.48 17.01 -12.10
N PRO A 70 -16.38 17.03 -11.11
CA PRO A 70 -16.80 18.27 -10.48
C PRO A 70 -15.71 18.81 -9.56
N TRP A 71 -15.52 20.11 -9.59
CA TRP A 71 -14.66 20.82 -8.63
C TRP A 71 -15.22 22.20 -8.28
N TYR A 72 -15.17 22.51 -7.00
CA TYR A 72 -15.34 23.87 -6.46
C TYR A 72 -14.50 23.99 -5.19
N PRO A 73 -13.93 25.19 -4.87
CA PRO A 73 -12.90 25.36 -3.84
C PRO A 73 -13.27 24.84 -2.45
N GLU A 74 -14.55 24.92 -2.07
CA GLU A 74 -15.04 24.52 -0.75
C GLU A 74 -15.00 22.98 -0.54
N MET A 75 -14.93 22.20 -1.62
CA MET A 75 -14.77 20.73 -1.51
C MET A 75 -13.54 20.35 -0.70
N ILE A 76 -12.48 21.18 -0.73
CA ILE A 76 -11.21 20.90 -0.06
C ILE A 76 -11.37 20.69 1.47
N GLU A 77 -12.42 21.26 2.09
CA GLU A 77 -12.67 21.09 3.52
C GLU A 77 -12.98 19.64 3.89
N ARG A 78 -13.59 18.87 2.97
CA ARG A 78 -13.89 17.47 3.21
C ARG A 78 -12.62 16.59 3.29
N ALA A 79 -11.49 17.05 2.75
CA ALA A 79 -10.20 16.37 2.91
C ALA A 79 -9.80 16.18 4.38
N LEU A 80 -10.39 16.97 5.30
CA LEU A 80 -10.22 16.77 6.74
C LEU A 80 -10.77 15.44 7.25
N LEU A 81 -11.62 14.77 6.48
CA LEU A 81 -12.32 13.54 6.87
C LEU A 81 -11.73 12.28 6.22
N GLU A 82 -10.77 12.42 5.29
CA GLU A 82 -10.30 11.32 4.42
C GLU A 82 -9.13 10.55 5.03
N ASP A 83 -9.18 9.23 4.89
CA ASP A 83 -8.22 8.28 5.47
C ASP A 83 -6.85 8.34 4.80
N ASP A 84 -6.79 8.63 3.52
CA ASP A 84 -5.57 8.98 2.79
C ASP A 84 -4.67 10.00 3.52
N ILE A 85 -5.26 10.81 4.38
CA ILE A 85 -4.57 11.90 5.07
C ILE A 85 -4.39 11.59 6.54
N TYR A 86 -5.49 11.31 7.29
CA TYR A 86 -5.34 11.11 8.74
C TYR A 86 -4.57 9.82 9.10
N GLY A 87 -4.58 8.79 8.25
CA GLY A 87 -3.80 7.57 8.45
C GLY A 87 -2.31 7.87 8.55
N GLN A 88 -1.75 8.51 7.52
CA GLN A 88 -0.33 8.88 7.50
C GLN A 88 0.04 9.96 8.53
N LEU A 89 -0.87 10.90 8.85
CA LEU A 89 -0.65 11.88 9.92
C LEU A 89 -0.51 11.21 11.29
N THR A 90 -1.15 10.06 11.51
CA THR A 90 -1.00 9.27 12.72
C THR A 90 0.44 8.77 12.89
N PHE A 91 1.08 8.27 11.84
CA PHE A 91 2.50 7.89 11.87
C PHE A 91 3.39 9.11 12.12
N MET A 92 3.23 10.18 11.37
CA MET A 92 4.03 11.40 11.51
C MET A 92 3.90 12.01 12.91
N SER A 93 2.68 12.11 13.46
CA SER A 93 2.42 12.58 14.82
C SER A 93 3.14 11.73 15.85
N THR A 94 3.11 10.40 15.66
CA THR A 94 3.79 9.47 16.55
C THR A 94 5.30 9.71 16.56
N MET A 95 5.90 9.96 15.39
CA MET A 95 7.32 10.28 15.29
C MET A 95 7.65 11.56 16.05
N VAL A 96 6.94 12.65 15.79
CA VAL A 96 7.19 13.96 16.43
C VAL A 96 7.01 13.91 17.94
N LYS A 97 6.01 13.18 18.42
CA LYS A 97 5.70 13.06 19.86
C LYS A 97 6.61 12.06 20.61
N ASN A 98 7.44 11.29 19.91
CA ASN A 98 8.36 10.32 20.52
C ASN A 98 9.82 10.68 20.23
N GLN A 99 10.49 9.95 19.34
CA GLN A 99 11.94 10.05 19.13
C GLN A 99 12.29 10.54 17.71
N GLY A 100 11.40 11.28 17.06
CA GLY A 100 11.61 11.75 15.70
C GLY A 100 11.87 10.58 14.74
N MET A 101 12.91 10.68 13.98
CA MET A 101 13.33 9.65 13.03
C MET A 101 13.79 8.32 13.68
N GLN A 102 14.07 8.32 15.00
CA GLN A 102 14.46 7.12 15.75
C GLN A 102 13.27 6.36 16.34
N THR A 103 12.02 6.78 16.05
CA THR A 103 10.82 6.11 16.57
C THR A 103 10.75 4.67 16.04
N PRO A 104 10.70 3.65 16.93
CA PRO A 104 10.64 2.26 16.51
C PRO A 104 9.37 1.95 15.71
N VAL A 105 9.49 1.13 14.66
CA VAL A 105 8.34 0.70 13.83
C VAL A 105 7.26 0.00 14.67
N THR A 106 7.65 -0.75 15.70
CA THR A 106 6.70 -1.37 16.64
C THR A 106 5.86 -0.35 17.38
N LYS A 107 6.40 0.86 17.64
CA LYS A 107 5.64 1.96 18.24
C LYS A 107 4.67 2.59 17.24
N LEU A 108 5.07 2.72 15.99
CA LEU A 108 4.18 3.14 14.90
C LEU A 108 3.01 2.17 14.74
N ALA A 109 3.30 0.86 14.69
CA ALA A 109 2.29 -0.19 14.62
C ALA A 109 1.33 -0.17 15.82
N GLU A 110 1.84 0.03 17.05
CA GLU A 110 1.03 0.13 18.26
C GLU A 110 0.01 1.28 18.17
N ILE A 111 0.47 2.48 17.81
CA ILE A 111 -0.41 3.66 17.76
C ILE A 111 -1.42 3.52 16.62
N PHE A 112 -0.99 3.02 15.46
CA PHE A 112 -1.88 2.78 14.32
C PHE A 112 -2.96 1.73 14.64
N ALA A 113 -2.58 0.61 15.25
CA ALA A 113 -3.53 -0.42 15.65
C ALA A 113 -4.57 0.08 16.68
N ASN A 114 -4.17 0.98 17.58
CA ASN A 114 -5.05 1.54 18.61
C ASN A 114 -5.80 2.81 18.18
N ALA A 115 -5.58 3.31 16.97
CA ALA A 115 -6.31 4.48 16.48
C ALA A 115 -7.82 4.22 16.35
N ASP A 116 -8.63 5.27 16.54
CA ASP A 116 -10.09 5.14 16.62
C ASP A 116 -10.79 5.10 15.25
N PHE A 117 -10.05 5.33 14.16
CA PHE A 117 -10.62 5.27 12.82
C PHE A 117 -10.83 3.84 12.33
N ASN A 118 -11.79 3.69 11.43
CA ASN A 118 -11.99 2.42 10.72
C ASN A 118 -10.85 2.19 9.74
N LEU A 119 -10.59 0.91 9.47
CA LEU A 119 -9.58 0.46 8.51
C LEU A 119 -10.21 -0.57 7.59
N CYS A 120 -9.66 -0.67 6.38
CA CYS A 120 -10.01 -1.65 5.37
C CYS A 120 -8.78 -2.48 4.99
N HIS A 121 -8.94 -3.50 4.19
CA HIS A 121 -7.89 -4.23 3.47
C HIS A 121 -6.65 -4.56 4.32
N ALA A 122 -5.46 -4.23 3.82
CA ALA A 122 -4.20 -4.55 4.49
C ALA A 122 -4.05 -3.88 5.85
N ASN A 123 -4.57 -2.66 6.01
CA ASN A 123 -4.57 -1.91 7.25
C ASN A 123 -5.41 -2.58 8.33
N LEU A 124 -6.61 -3.05 7.99
CA LEU A 124 -7.48 -3.76 8.91
C LEU A 124 -6.84 -5.07 9.37
N GLN A 125 -6.29 -5.84 8.42
CA GLN A 125 -5.62 -7.08 8.75
C GLN A 125 -4.36 -6.86 9.60
N ALA A 126 -3.61 -5.80 9.35
CA ALA A 126 -2.46 -5.42 10.18
C ALA A 126 -2.86 -5.08 11.61
N ARG A 127 -3.96 -4.31 11.80
CA ARG A 127 -4.56 -4.04 13.12
C ARG A 127 -4.95 -5.34 13.82
N LYS A 128 -5.62 -6.24 13.10
CA LYS A 128 -6.02 -7.56 13.62
C LYS A 128 -4.81 -8.37 14.06
N ASN A 129 -3.78 -8.44 13.22
CA ASN A 129 -2.53 -9.13 13.49
C ASN A 129 -1.83 -8.57 14.74
N PHE A 130 -1.81 -7.23 14.89
CA PHE A 130 -1.24 -6.60 16.08
C PHE A 130 -1.91 -7.08 17.37
N PHE A 131 -3.26 -7.11 17.42
CA PHE A 131 -4.00 -7.59 18.59
C PHE A 131 -3.87 -9.11 18.80
N ASP A 132 -3.60 -9.87 17.74
CA ASP A 132 -3.28 -11.31 17.81
C ASP A 132 -1.81 -11.56 18.22
N GLY A 133 -1.02 -10.50 18.47
CA GLY A 133 0.40 -10.59 18.86
C GLY A 133 1.37 -10.78 17.68
N ILE A 134 0.90 -10.65 16.46
CA ILE A 134 1.71 -10.75 15.23
C ILE A 134 2.23 -9.36 14.89
N MET A 135 3.50 -9.13 15.18
CA MET A 135 4.15 -7.82 15.05
C MET A 135 4.87 -7.66 13.71
N PRO A 136 5.15 -6.41 13.24
CA PRO A 136 6.02 -6.20 12.09
C PRO A 136 7.37 -6.89 12.25
N PRO A 137 7.95 -7.48 11.20
CA PRO A 137 7.49 -7.45 9.80
C PRO A 137 6.44 -8.52 9.44
N LEU A 138 6.07 -9.40 10.37
CA LEU A 138 5.14 -10.51 10.09
C LEU A 138 3.70 -10.04 9.89
N SER A 139 3.30 -8.94 10.52
CA SER A 139 1.92 -8.41 10.38
C SER A 139 1.55 -8.03 8.95
N GLY A 140 2.53 -7.61 8.13
CA GLY A 140 2.35 -7.35 6.70
C GLY A 140 2.67 -8.54 5.80
N ALA A 141 3.24 -9.63 6.33
CA ALA A 141 3.62 -10.78 5.51
C ALA A 141 2.40 -11.53 4.94
N PRO A 142 2.47 -12.04 3.69
CA PRO A 142 1.33 -12.68 3.01
C PRO A 142 0.81 -13.93 3.71
N GLU A 143 1.56 -14.49 4.63
CA GLU A 143 1.11 -15.58 5.49
C GLU A 143 0.02 -15.12 6.47
N TYR A 144 0.10 -13.88 6.97
CA TYR A 144 -0.79 -13.32 7.99
C TYR A 144 -1.68 -12.20 7.45
N ASN A 145 -1.32 -11.61 6.31
CA ASN A 145 -2.08 -10.53 5.68
C ASN A 145 -2.38 -10.91 4.22
N PHE A 146 -3.63 -11.30 3.95
CA PHE A 146 -4.04 -11.66 2.59
C PHE A 146 -4.09 -10.45 1.65
N HIS A 147 -4.22 -9.26 2.21
CA HIS A 147 -4.24 -7.98 1.53
C HIS A 147 -2.84 -7.34 1.34
N ALA A 148 -1.76 -8.11 1.51
CA ALA A 148 -0.39 -7.60 1.52
C ALA A 148 0.05 -6.85 0.23
N ASN A 149 -0.64 -7.09 -0.90
CA ASN A 149 -0.43 -6.40 -2.18
C ASN A 149 -1.33 -5.18 -2.40
N ASP A 150 -2.30 -4.94 -1.53
CA ASP A 150 -3.24 -3.84 -1.67
C ASP A 150 -2.54 -2.47 -1.48
N ILE A 151 -3.21 -1.41 -1.89
CA ILE A 151 -2.59 -0.07 -1.99
C ILE A 151 -2.36 0.63 -0.65
N ASP A 152 -2.84 0.10 0.46
CA ASP A 152 -2.86 0.78 1.76
C ASP A 152 -1.54 1.48 2.10
N PHE A 153 -0.42 0.79 1.97
CA PHE A 153 0.86 1.44 2.24
C PHE A 153 1.27 2.44 1.15
N GLN A 154 0.85 2.24 -0.09
CA GLN A 154 1.10 3.21 -1.17
C GLN A 154 0.49 4.57 -0.85
N ILE A 155 -0.75 4.60 -0.32
CA ILE A 155 -1.47 5.83 0.00
C ILE A 155 -1.01 6.48 1.31
N GLU A 156 -0.40 5.72 2.20
CA GLU A 156 0.07 6.18 3.51
C GLU A 156 1.55 6.55 3.53
N SER A 157 2.27 6.38 2.43
CA SER A 157 3.72 6.58 2.35
C SER A 157 4.17 7.99 1.93
N ASP A 158 3.25 8.88 1.55
CA ASP A 158 3.58 10.22 1.05
C ASP A 158 4.43 11.00 2.05
N TYR A 159 4.03 11.02 3.33
CA TYR A 159 4.75 11.77 4.37
C TYR A 159 6.23 11.34 4.47
N ILE A 160 6.54 10.06 4.18
CA ILE A 160 7.91 9.56 4.19
C ILE A 160 8.73 10.28 3.12
N GLY A 161 8.19 10.42 1.92
CA GLY A 161 8.84 11.21 0.87
C GLY A 161 8.95 12.70 1.22
N PHE A 162 7.89 13.27 1.82
CA PHE A 162 7.85 14.69 2.20
C PHE A 162 8.91 15.06 3.24
N ILE A 163 9.25 14.16 4.17
CA ILE A 163 10.28 14.40 5.19
C ILE A 163 11.71 14.04 4.74
N HIS A 164 11.89 13.62 3.46
CA HIS A 164 13.19 13.25 2.91
C HIS A 164 13.56 14.05 1.64
N PRO A 165 13.51 15.40 1.64
CA PRO A 165 13.75 16.19 0.44
C PRO A 165 15.11 15.90 -0.18
N GLY A 166 15.14 15.44 -1.45
CA GLY A 166 16.35 15.09 -2.18
C GLY A 166 17.04 13.80 -1.74
N MET A 167 16.44 13.05 -0.80
CA MET A 167 17.04 11.87 -0.19
C MET A 167 16.21 10.59 -0.44
N PRO A 168 15.96 10.20 -1.71
CA PRO A 168 15.09 9.07 -2.02
C PRO A 168 15.58 7.73 -1.49
N GLN A 169 16.90 7.53 -1.31
CA GLN A 169 17.41 6.29 -0.72
C GLN A 169 17.01 6.16 0.76
N SER A 170 17.12 7.25 1.52
CA SER A 170 16.71 7.27 2.93
C SER A 170 15.19 7.10 3.04
N ALA A 171 14.41 7.75 2.17
CA ALA A 171 12.96 7.57 2.09
C ALA A 171 12.58 6.11 1.83
N THR A 172 13.23 5.46 0.86
CA THR A 172 12.96 4.07 0.49
C THR A 172 13.28 3.10 1.64
N LEU A 173 14.38 3.31 2.37
CA LEU A 173 14.73 2.47 3.52
C LEU A 173 13.73 2.62 4.67
N MET A 174 13.25 3.83 4.92
CA MET A 174 12.19 4.05 5.91
C MET A 174 10.86 3.42 5.44
N ALA A 175 10.50 3.58 4.16
CA ALA A 175 9.31 2.99 3.57
C ALA A 175 9.34 1.45 3.66
N ASP A 176 10.47 0.80 3.37
CA ASP A 176 10.63 -0.65 3.56
C ASP A 176 10.33 -1.06 5.01
N SER A 177 10.82 -0.30 5.99
CA SER A 177 10.60 -0.63 7.41
C SER A 177 9.15 -0.41 7.85
N VAL A 178 8.56 0.76 7.52
CA VAL A 178 7.21 1.13 7.98
C VAL A 178 6.15 0.31 7.25
N GLY A 179 6.31 0.11 5.95
CA GLY A 179 5.35 -0.61 5.13
C GLY A 179 5.14 -2.06 5.56
N ARG A 180 6.13 -2.66 6.21
CA ARG A 180 6.00 -4.02 6.76
C ARG A 180 5.02 -4.13 7.94
N ILE A 181 4.42 -3.04 8.36
CA ILE A 181 3.27 -3.08 9.28
C ILE A 181 2.08 -3.77 8.59
N MET A 182 1.82 -3.43 7.30
CA MET A 182 0.63 -3.88 6.56
C MET A 182 0.91 -4.51 5.19
N ALA A 183 2.07 -4.29 4.57
CA ALA A 183 2.33 -4.63 3.17
C ALA A 183 3.54 -5.54 2.96
N TYR A 184 3.55 -6.22 1.80
CA TYR A 184 4.63 -7.08 1.33
C TYR A 184 4.64 -7.10 -0.21
N GLY A 185 5.78 -7.43 -0.84
CA GLY A 185 5.86 -7.53 -2.29
C GLY A 185 5.44 -6.23 -2.99
N ASP A 186 4.55 -6.33 -3.97
CA ASP A 186 4.15 -5.18 -4.78
C ASP A 186 3.40 -4.10 -3.98
N GLY A 187 2.67 -4.43 -2.92
CA GLY A 187 2.07 -3.45 -2.00
C GLY A 187 3.13 -2.62 -1.25
N LEU A 188 4.21 -3.29 -0.81
CA LEU A 188 5.35 -2.62 -0.19
C LEU A 188 6.11 -1.76 -1.21
N TYR A 189 6.33 -2.29 -2.41
CA TYR A 189 7.03 -1.57 -3.48
C TYR A 189 6.27 -0.34 -3.95
N GLY A 190 4.93 -0.35 -3.90
CA GLY A 190 4.10 0.82 -4.15
C GLY A 190 4.46 1.99 -3.23
N GLY A 191 4.48 1.76 -1.92
CA GLY A 191 4.87 2.80 -0.96
C GLY A 191 6.33 3.24 -1.06
N MET A 192 7.26 2.32 -1.35
CA MET A 192 8.66 2.65 -1.61
C MET A 192 8.81 3.54 -2.85
N PHE A 193 8.10 3.24 -3.92
CA PHE A 193 8.10 4.02 -5.16
C PHE A 193 7.53 5.42 -4.95
N VAL A 194 6.37 5.53 -4.30
CA VAL A 194 5.70 6.81 -3.99
C VAL A 194 6.59 7.67 -3.09
N SER A 195 7.15 7.11 -2.02
CA SER A 195 8.09 7.82 -1.14
C SER A 195 9.32 8.34 -1.91
N ALA A 196 9.88 7.52 -2.82
CA ALA A 196 11.01 7.93 -3.64
C ALA A 196 10.64 9.05 -4.61
N MET A 197 9.47 8.99 -5.25
CA MET A 197 8.97 10.06 -6.14
C MET A 197 8.88 11.39 -5.40
N HIS A 198 8.23 11.41 -4.23
CA HIS A 198 8.06 12.62 -3.45
C HIS A 198 9.39 13.20 -2.97
N ALA A 199 10.31 12.35 -2.50
CA ALA A 199 11.64 12.81 -2.10
C ALA A 199 12.42 13.45 -3.26
N MET A 200 12.34 12.89 -4.46
CA MET A 200 12.99 13.42 -5.67
C MET A 200 12.36 14.73 -6.16
N ALA A 201 11.04 14.87 -6.05
CA ALA A 201 10.28 16.01 -6.55
C ALA A 201 10.75 17.37 -5.97
N PHE A 202 11.40 17.38 -4.81
CA PHE A 202 11.96 18.62 -4.22
C PHE A 202 13.05 19.27 -5.09
N PHE A 203 13.77 18.49 -5.89
CA PHE A 203 14.90 18.97 -6.71
C PHE A 203 14.80 18.58 -8.20
N GLU A 204 13.75 17.89 -8.59
CA GLU A 204 13.40 17.67 -10.00
C GLU A 204 12.34 18.67 -10.46
N THR A 205 12.31 18.95 -11.75
CA THR A 205 11.38 19.91 -12.36
C THR A 205 10.41 19.26 -13.35
N ASP A 206 10.58 17.96 -13.61
CA ASP A 206 9.79 17.21 -14.58
C ASP A 206 9.30 15.89 -13.94
N ALA A 207 8.00 15.73 -13.86
CA ALA A 207 7.36 14.57 -13.25
C ALA A 207 7.72 13.25 -13.93
N ARG A 208 7.94 13.25 -15.25
CA ARG A 208 8.38 12.06 -16.00
C ARG A 208 9.77 11.60 -15.58
N THR A 209 10.64 12.56 -15.31
CA THR A 209 11.98 12.28 -14.76
C THR A 209 11.88 11.68 -13.36
N VAL A 210 10.99 12.20 -12.52
CA VAL A 210 10.71 11.66 -11.18
C VAL A 210 10.28 10.20 -11.26
N VAL A 211 9.25 9.88 -12.07
CA VAL A 211 8.76 8.50 -12.25
C VAL A 211 9.89 7.55 -12.70
N LYS A 212 10.62 7.92 -13.76
CA LYS A 212 11.70 7.07 -14.31
C LYS A 212 12.85 6.84 -13.32
N LYS A 213 13.19 7.84 -12.50
CA LYS A 213 14.25 7.70 -11.49
C LYS A 213 13.78 6.90 -10.28
N ALA A 214 12.53 7.06 -9.85
CA ALA A 214 11.96 6.38 -8.70
C ALA A 214 11.86 4.86 -8.87
N LEU A 215 11.75 4.37 -10.10
CA LEU A 215 11.78 2.92 -10.39
C LEU A 215 13.03 2.21 -9.85
N LYS A 216 14.15 2.93 -9.67
CA LYS A 216 15.36 2.34 -9.08
C LYS A 216 15.22 2.03 -7.59
N ALA A 217 14.19 2.54 -6.94
CA ALA A 217 13.89 2.29 -5.53
C ALA A 217 13.32 0.89 -5.27
N ILE A 218 12.84 0.20 -6.31
CA ILE A 218 12.15 -1.09 -6.23
C ILE A 218 12.79 -2.12 -7.16
N PRO A 219 12.54 -3.44 -6.96
CA PRO A 219 13.07 -4.47 -7.85
C PRO A 219 12.52 -4.31 -9.27
N ALA A 220 13.41 -4.31 -10.27
CA ALA A 220 13.01 -4.18 -11.67
C ALA A 220 12.11 -5.34 -12.16
N GLU A 221 12.21 -6.50 -11.53
CA GLU A 221 11.45 -7.71 -11.87
C GLU A 221 10.11 -7.80 -11.14
N SER A 222 9.76 -6.84 -10.27
CA SER A 222 8.48 -6.80 -9.58
C SER A 222 7.32 -6.56 -10.55
N GLY A 223 6.12 -7.01 -10.19
CA GLY A 223 4.89 -6.70 -10.95
C GLY A 223 4.67 -5.19 -11.04
N TYR A 224 4.88 -4.50 -9.91
CA TYR A 224 4.76 -3.05 -9.84
C TYR A 224 5.69 -2.32 -10.82
N ALA A 225 6.98 -2.66 -10.86
CA ALA A 225 7.92 -2.04 -11.79
C ALA A 225 7.55 -2.32 -13.26
N LYS A 226 7.13 -3.53 -13.59
CA LYS A 226 6.68 -3.91 -14.93
C LYS A 226 5.44 -3.10 -15.38
N ALA A 227 4.48 -2.90 -14.46
CA ALA A 227 3.30 -2.08 -14.76
C ALA A 227 3.68 -0.63 -15.06
N ILE A 228 4.58 -0.02 -14.28
CA ILE A 228 5.11 1.31 -14.56
C ILE A 228 5.89 1.36 -15.89
N HIS A 229 6.67 0.32 -16.21
CA HIS A 229 7.36 0.22 -17.51
C HIS A 229 6.38 0.17 -18.68
N THR A 230 5.26 -0.54 -18.54
CA THR A 230 4.20 -0.55 -19.58
C THR A 230 3.66 0.87 -19.84
N VAL A 231 3.52 1.68 -18.79
CA VAL A 231 3.10 3.08 -18.94
C VAL A 231 4.17 3.92 -19.62
N ILE A 232 5.44 3.77 -19.25
CA ILE A 232 6.57 4.48 -19.85
C ILE A 232 6.69 4.15 -21.34
N ASP A 233 6.68 2.88 -21.70
CA ASP A 233 6.78 2.40 -23.08
C ASP A 233 5.59 2.87 -23.94
N GLY A 234 4.40 2.87 -23.32
CA GLY A 234 3.20 3.42 -23.95
C GLY A 234 3.33 4.91 -24.25
N TYR A 235 3.78 5.70 -23.27
CA TYR A 235 4.04 7.13 -23.43
C TYR A 235 5.12 7.43 -24.48
N GLU A 236 6.21 6.66 -24.50
CA GLU A 236 7.28 6.82 -25.50
C GLU A 236 6.81 6.45 -26.92
N THR A 237 5.84 5.56 -27.04
CA THR A 237 5.23 5.17 -28.31
C THR A 237 4.22 6.23 -28.80
N ASP A 238 3.34 6.71 -27.94
CA ASP A 238 2.33 7.74 -28.23
C ASP A 238 2.08 8.58 -26.97
N SER A 239 2.70 9.74 -26.91
CA SER A 239 2.60 10.66 -25.75
C SER A 239 1.28 11.45 -25.68
N VAL A 240 0.38 11.25 -26.63
CA VAL A 240 -0.91 11.97 -26.72
C VAL A 240 -2.08 11.11 -26.27
N ASN A 241 -2.17 9.90 -26.78
CA ASN A 241 -3.30 9.00 -26.56
C ASN A 241 -3.04 8.06 -25.37
N TRP A 242 -3.26 8.54 -24.16
CA TRP A 242 -3.09 7.76 -22.94
C TRP A 242 -4.03 6.54 -22.85
N ARG A 243 -5.22 6.58 -23.51
CA ARG A 243 -6.19 5.46 -23.46
C ARG A 243 -5.66 4.18 -24.08
N THR A 244 -4.82 4.28 -25.11
CA THR A 244 -4.16 3.10 -25.69
C THR A 244 -3.20 2.45 -24.69
N THR A 245 -2.51 3.25 -23.90
CA THR A 245 -1.61 2.77 -22.85
C THR A 245 -2.42 2.19 -21.67
N TRP A 246 -3.50 2.86 -21.28
CA TRP A 246 -4.43 2.39 -20.25
C TRP A 246 -4.95 0.99 -20.59
N GLN A 247 -5.38 0.75 -21.83
CA GLN A 247 -5.87 -0.57 -22.26
C GLN A 247 -4.80 -1.66 -22.10
N LYS A 248 -3.52 -1.36 -22.39
CA LYS A 248 -2.43 -2.32 -22.18
C LYS A 248 -2.23 -2.63 -20.69
N VAL A 249 -2.37 -1.63 -19.82
CA VAL A 249 -2.30 -1.84 -18.36
C VAL A 249 -3.46 -2.70 -17.89
N GLU A 250 -4.68 -2.42 -18.32
CA GLU A 250 -5.86 -3.23 -17.98
C GLU A 250 -5.75 -4.67 -18.50
N ASP A 251 -5.31 -4.87 -19.73
CA ASP A 251 -5.14 -6.20 -20.32
C ASP A 251 -4.14 -7.05 -19.52
N ALA A 252 -3.13 -6.42 -18.93
CA ALA A 252 -2.07 -7.12 -18.18
C ALA A 252 -2.37 -7.26 -16.69
N TRP A 253 -2.92 -6.24 -16.04
CA TRP A 253 -3.09 -6.18 -14.58
C TRP A 253 -4.52 -5.93 -14.10
N GLY A 254 -5.50 -5.70 -14.97
CA GLY A 254 -6.89 -5.44 -14.56
C GLY A 254 -7.53 -6.57 -13.75
N LYS A 255 -6.95 -7.77 -13.76
CA LYS A 255 -7.40 -8.95 -13.00
C LYS A 255 -6.30 -9.51 -12.09
N SER A 256 -5.37 -8.68 -11.65
CA SER A 256 -4.25 -9.09 -10.79
C SER A 256 -4.66 -9.28 -9.34
N ASP A 257 -5.76 -8.66 -8.89
CA ASP A 257 -6.21 -8.72 -7.52
C ASP A 257 -6.60 -10.15 -7.10
N VAL A 258 -5.84 -10.70 -6.18
CA VAL A 258 -6.05 -12.05 -5.64
C VAL A 258 -7.10 -12.04 -4.52
N CYS A 259 -7.34 -10.88 -3.90
CA CYS A 259 -8.28 -10.72 -2.79
C CYS A 259 -9.72 -10.70 -3.28
N VAL A 260 -10.00 -10.02 -4.41
CA VAL A 260 -11.34 -9.86 -4.98
C VAL A 260 -11.39 -10.34 -6.45
N PRO A 261 -10.94 -11.56 -6.78
CA PRO A 261 -10.72 -12.02 -8.16
C PRO A 261 -12.00 -12.25 -8.96
N TYR A 262 -13.16 -11.97 -8.38
CA TYR A 262 -14.50 -12.19 -8.96
C TYR A 262 -15.23 -10.87 -9.32
N ASP A 263 -14.60 -9.74 -9.10
CA ASP A 263 -15.15 -8.40 -9.32
C ASP A 263 -14.21 -7.60 -10.23
N PRO A 264 -14.67 -6.66 -11.06
CA PRO A 264 -13.82 -5.71 -11.77
C PRO A 264 -13.15 -4.68 -10.83
N PHE A 265 -13.59 -4.56 -9.58
CA PHE A 265 -12.90 -3.83 -8.53
C PHE A 265 -11.47 -4.40 -8.33
N ASN A 266 -10.48 -3.53 -8.30
CA ASN A 266 -9.09 -3.93 -8.14
C ASN A 266 -8.36 -2.91 -7.24
N ILE A 267 -8.04 -3.35 -6.02
CA ILE A 267 -7.34 -2.56 -5.00
C ILE A 267 -5.83 -2.85 -4.95
N ASP A 268 -5.31 -3.69 -5.85
CA ASP A 268 -3.88 -4.02 -5.93
C ASP A 268 -3.05 -2.76 -6.21
N ALA A 269 -1.96 -2.60 -5.48
CA ALA A 269 -1.02 -1.50 -5.64
C ALA A 269 -0.46 -1.41 -7.06
N THR A 270 -0.29 -2.53 -7.76
CA THR A 270 0.32 -2.61 -9.09
C THR A 270 -0.44 -1.80 -10.14
N ILE A 271 -1.75 -2.02 -10.27
CA ILE A 271 -2.56 -1.30 -11.26
C ILE A 271 -2.76 0.16 -10.86
N ASN A 272 -3.00 0.42 -9.58
CA ASN A 272 -3.17 1.77 -9.04
C ASN A 272 -1.89 2.60 -9.17
N GLY A 273 -0.72 2.00 -8.94
CA GLY A 273 0.58 2.61 -9.20
C GLY A 273 0.80 2.96 -10.69
N ALA A 274 0.35 2.09 -11.59
CA ALA A 274 0.37 2.40 -13.02
C ALA A 274 -0.51 3.62 -13.35
N TYR A 275 -1.66 3.79 -12.70
CA TYR A 275 -2.55 4.94 -12.92
C TYR A 275 -1.98 6.26 -12.37
N ILE A 276 -1.24 6.21 -11.25
CA ILE A 276 -0.44 7.35 -10.78
C ILE A 276 0.58 7.75 -11.87
N ALA A 277 1.33 6.78 -12.40
CA ALA A 277 2.30 7.04 -13.46
C ALA A 277 1.65 7.54 -14.75
N MET A 278 0.44 7.05 -15.12
CA MET A 278 -0.35 7.57 -16.24
C MET A 278 -0.61 9.06 -16.09
N GLY A 279 -1.11 9.49 -14.94
CA GLY A 279 -1.33 10.91 -14.66
C GLY A 279 -0.05 11.74 -14.83
N LEU A 280 1.04 11.30 -14.19
CA LEU A 280 2.32 12.03 -14.21
C LEU A 280 2.99 12.08 -15.59
N LEU A 281 2.97 10.98 -16.36
CA LEU A 281 3.60 10.96 -17.68
C LEU A 281 2.80 11.74 -18.72
N PHE A 282 1.49 11.51 -18.79
CA PHE A 282 0.63 12.10 -19.81
C PHE A 282 0.08 13.49 -19.44
N GLY A 283 0.16 13.86 -18.16
CA GLY A 283 -0.27 15.17 -17.66
C GLY A 283 0.63 16.34 -18.09
N GLY A 284 1.91 16.07 -18.43
CA GLY A 284 2.82 17.10 -18.97
C GLY A 284 3.20 18.19 -17.96
N ASN A 285 3.29 17.86 -16.69
CA ASN A 285 3.49 18.79 -15.55
C ASN A 285 2.31 19.77 -15.31
N ASP A 286 1.18 19.60 -15.97
CA ASP A 286 -0.04 20.34 -15.66
C ASP A 286 -0.82 19.61 -14.58
N MET A 287 -1.13 20.29 -13.47
CA MET A 287 -1.78 19.68 -12.30
C MET A 287 -3.19 19.19 -12.63
N THR A 288 -4.00 20.00 -13.30
CA THR A 288 -5.37 19.65 -13.68
C THR A 288 -5.39 18.40 -14.56
N ARG A 289 -4.60 18.41 -15.61
CA ARG A 289 -4.52 17.30 -16.56
C ARG A 289 -3.96 16.03 -15.90
N THR A 290 -2.98 16.14 -15.00
CA THR A 290 -2.43 15.01 -14.27
C THR A 290 -3.50 14.36 -13.40
N ILE A 291 -4.22 15.15 -12.60
CA ILE A 291 -5.31 14.68 -11.74
C ILE A 291 -6.42 14.05 -12.59
N GLU A 292 -6.88 14.73 -13.65
CA GLU A 292 -7.92 14.22 -14.52
C GLU A 292 -7.57 12.87 -15.15
N ILE A 293 -6.34 12.70 -15.64
CA ILE A 293 -5.93 11.42 -16.25
C ILE A 293 -5.88 10.32 -15.19
N ALA A 294 -5.33 10.58 -13.98
CA ALA A 294 -5.30 9.60 -12.91
C ALA A 294 -6.72 9.15 -12.52
N ILE A 295 -7.66 10.09 -12.35
CA ILE A 295 -9.08 9.79 -12.06
C ILE A 295 -9.73 8.99 -13.20
N ARG A 296 -9.51 9.41 -14.45
CA ARG A 296 -10.13 8.76 -15.62
C ARG A 296 -9.63 7.34 -15.86
N CYS A 297 -8.48 6.97 -15.30
CA CYS A 297 -8.01 5.59 -15.33
C CYS A 297 -8.90 4.65 -14.51
N GLY A 298 -9.66 5.16 -13.53
CA GLY A 298 -10.58 4.37 -12.71
C GLY A 298 -9.94 3.77 -11.47
N GLN A 299 -10.57 2.73 -10.94
CA GLN A 299 -10.24 2.06 -9.68
C GLN A 299 -10.25 3.05 -8.51
N ASP A 300 -9.20 3.11 -7.70
CA ASP A 300 -9.05 3.99 -6.55
C ASP A 300 -8.63 5.39 -6.99
N THR A 301 -9.60 6.18 -7.39
CA THR A 301 -9.36 7.44 -8.12
C THR A 301 -8.88 8.58 -7.25
N ASP A 302 -9.24 8.63 -5.98
CA ASP A 302 -8.82 9.66 -5.04
C ASP A 302 -7.38 9.43 -4.59
N CYS A 303 -7.03 8.21 -4.21
CA CYS A 303 -5.68 7.81 -3.86
C CYS A 303 -4.70 8.05 -5.01
N ASN A 304 -5.06 7.60 -6.22
CA ASN A 304 -4.21 7.74 -7.40
C ASN A 304 -3.98 9.21 -7.79
N ALA A 305 -5.05 10.01 -7.76
CA ALA A 305 -4.97 11.44 -8.04
C ALA A 305 -4.19 12.19 -6.95
N ALA A 306 -4.36 11.79 -5.68
CA ALA A 306 -3.67 12.38 -4.54
C ALA A 306 -2.14 12.22 -4.62
N ASN A 307 -1.67 10.99 -4.85
CA ASN A 307 -0.24 10.72 -4.99
C ASN A 307 0.37 11.49 -6.18
N ALA A 308 -0.32 11.51 -7.34
CA ALA A 308 0.16 12.23 -8.53
C ALA A 308 0.17 13.76 -8.30
N ALA A 309 -0.89 14.32 -7.71
CA ALA A 309 -0.99 15.75 -7.44
C ALA A 309 0.04 16.23 -6.39
N ALA A 310 0.35 15.40 -5.38
CA ALA A 310 1.37 15.71 -4.39
C ALA A 310 2.76 15.85 -5.03
N VAL A 311 3.14 14.99 -6.00
CA VAL A 311 4.39 15.14 -6.78
C VAL A 311 4.46 16.50 -7.45
N LEU A 312 3.39 16.92 -8.14
CA LEU A 312 3.35 18.23 -8.80
C LEU A 312 3.30 19.40 -7.80
N GLY A 313 2.60 19.21 -6.68
CA GLY A 313 2.59 20.17 -5.57
C GLY A 313 3.99 20.44 -5.02
N ILE A 314 4.84 19.43 -4.92
CA ILE A 314 6.25 19.58 -4.53
C ILE A 314 7.06 20.28 -5.64
N ILE A 315 6.91 19.83 -6.89
CA ILE A 315 7.67 20.40 -8.03
C ILE A 315 7.41 21.90 -8.14
N HIS A 316 6.14 22.31 -8.15
CA HIS A 316 5.73 23.70 -8.35
C HIS A 316 5.79 24.57 -7.09
N GLY A 317 5.59 23.97 -5.91
CA GLY A 317 5.36 24.66 -4.65
C GLY A 317 3.92 25.19 -4.53
N TYR A 318 3.48 25.45 -3.31
CA TYR A 318 2.13 25.91 -2.99
C TYR A 318 1.73 27.21 -3.70
N ASP A 319 2.66 28.17 -3.78
CA ASP A 319 2.39 29.48 -4.38
C ASP A 319 1.98 29.38 -5.86
N ALA A 320 2.51 28.40 -6.59
CA ALA A 320 2.23 28.17 -7.99
C ALA A 320 0.96 27.32 -8.26
N ILE A 321 0.36 26.71 -7.24
CA ILE A 321 -0.95 26.05 -7.38
C ILE A 321 -2.00 27.12 -7.71
N ALA A 322 -2.85 26.85 -8.71
CA ALA A 322 -3.89 27.79 -9.12
C ALA A 322 -4.89 28.08 -7.99
N ASP A 323 -5.34 29.33 -7.91
CA ASP A 323 -6.23 29.80 -6.84
C ASP A 323 -7.56 29.04 -6.81
N GLU A 324 -8.04 28.58 -7.96
CA GLU A 324 -9.25 27.75 -8.04
C GLU A 324 -9.15 26.46 -7.23
N TYR A 325 -7.94 25.95 -6.95
CA TYR A 325 -7.73 24.74 -6.14
C TYR A 325 -7.45 25.07 -4.67
N LYS A 326 -6.72 26.15 -4.37
CA LYS A 326 -6.19 26.40 -3.03
C LYS A 326 -6.87 27.52 -2.26
N SER A 327 -7.75 28.33 -2.89
CA SER A 327 -8.30 29.56 -2.29
C SER A 327 -9.05 29.33 -0.96
N HIS A 328 -9.64 28.15 -0.76
CA HIS A 328 -10.34 27.82 0.48
C HIS A 328 -9.44 27.20 1.57
N ILE A 329 -8.22 26.75 1.22
CA ILE A 329 -7.29 26.16 2.21
C ILE A 329 -7.00 27.07 3.39
N PRO A 330 -6.74 28.39 3.22
CA PRO A 330 -6.47 29.29 4.35
C PRO A 330 -7.58 29.34 5.40
N GLU A 331 -8.84 29.17 5.01
CA GLU A 331 -10.00 29.23 5.91
C GLU A 331 -10.12 27.99 6.82
N MET A 332 -9.52 26.87 6.38
CA MET A 332 -9.58 25.60 7.10
C MET A 332 -8.20 25.14 7.64
N ALA A 333 -7.14 25.88 7.34
CA ALA A 333 -5.76 25.47 7.57
C ALA A 333 -5.41 25.15 9.05
N ASP A 334 -6.17 25.69 10.00
CA ASP A 334 -6.02 25.45 11.44
C ASP A 334 -7.05 24.44 12.00
N LYS A 335 -8.00 23.96 11.18
CA LYS A 335 -8.93 22.91 11.57
C LYS A 335 -8.21 21.57 11.58
N PRO A 336 -8.36 20.72 12.62
CA PRO A 336 -7.70 19.43 12.67
C PRO A 336 -8.32 18.44 11.68
N PHE A 337 -7.49 17.56 11.11
CA PHE A 337 -7.94 16.38 10.43
C PHE A 337 -8.61 15.42 11.42
N LEU A 338 -9.60 14.70 10.94
CA LEU A 338 -10.36 13.75 11.75
C LEU A 338 -9.43 12.76 12.47
N TYR A 339 -9.79 12.36 13.66
CA TYR A 339 -9.00 11.45 14.54
C TYR A 339 -7.60 11.96 14.94
N THR A 340 -7.24 13.19 14.63
CA THR A 340 -5.93 13.75 14.96
C THR A 340 -6.07 15.12 15.65
N ASP A 341 -4.97 15.62 16.21
CA ASP A 341 -4.82 17.02 16.66
C ASP A 341 -4.00 17.85 15.66
N ILE A 342 -3.85 17.37 14.43
CA ILE A 342 -3.01 17.94 13.38
C ILE A 342 -3.92 18.66 12.37
N SER A 343 -3.64 19.95 12.14
CA SER A 343 -4.21 20.74 11.05
C SER A 343 -3.26 20.77 9.84
N PHE A 344 -3.69 21.32 8.73
CA PHE A 344 -2.82 21.56 7.57
C PHE A 344 -1.54 22.32 7.95
N ASN A 345 -1.67 23.43 8.68
CA ASN A 345 -0.50 24.21 9.13
C ASN A 345 0.42 23.38 10.02
N LYS A 346 -0.13 22.57 10.91
CA LYS A 346 0.65 21.70 11.80
C LYS A 346 1.28 20.53 11.05
N ALA A 347 0.62 19.98 10.04
CA ALA A 347 1.21 18.96 9.17
C ALA A 347 2.45 19.51 8.44
N VAL A 348 2.36 20.73 7.91
CA VAL A 348 3.50 21.43 7.29
C VAL A 348 4.63 21.66 8.28
N GLU A 349 4.32 22.12 9.49
CA GLU A 349 5.31 22.36 10.56
C GLU A 349 6.03 21.06 10.95
N TYR A 350 5.29 19.98 11.18
CA TYR A 350 5.84 18.68 11.56
C TYR A 350 6.69 18.07 10.44
N THR A 351 6.21 18.15 9.20
CA THR A 351 6.96 17.70 8.03
C THR A 351 8.28 18.45 7.91
N GLN A 352 8.26 19.78 8.08
CA GLN A 352 9.49 20.58 8.00
C GLN A 352 10.47 20.21 9.13
N ALA A 353 10.00 20.04 10.36
CA ALA A 353 10.86 19.67 11.49
C ALA A 353 11.54 18.31 11.27
N LEU A 354 10.81 17.29 10.80
CA LEU A 354 11.37 15.99 10.48
C LEU A 354 12.31 16.04 9.26
N ALA A 355 12.01 16.87 8.26
CA ALA A 355 12.90 17.08 7.11
C ALA A 355 14.23 17.72 7.54
N GLU A 356 14.21 18.70 8.44
CA GLU A 356 15.41 19.32 9.03
C GLU A 356 16.25 18.28 9.77
N GLU A 357 15.62 17.43 10.61
CA GLU A 357 16.28 16.32 11.31
C GLU A 357 16.95 15.34 10.32
N ASN A 358 16.22 14.96 9.26
CA ASN A 358 16.74 14.06 8.22
C ASN A 358 17.91 14.64 7.44
N ILE A 359 17.85 15.90 7.04
CA ILE A 359 18.94 16.59 6.33
C ILE A 359 20.22 16.53 7.19
N LEU A 360 20.11 16.86 8.48
CA LEU A 360 21.25 16.85 9.40
C LEU A 360 21.79 15.45 9.64
N ALA A 361 20.90 14.46 9.85
CA ALA A 361 21.28 13.06 10.08
C ALA A 361 22.00 12.43 8.88
N ASN A 362 21.73 12.90 7.67
CA ASN A 362 22.37 12.43 6.44
C ASN A 362 23.60 13.27 6.02
N GLY A 363 24.13 14.11 6.88
CA GLY A 363 25.37 14.89 6.64
C GLY A 363 25.14 16.19 5.87
N GLY A 364 23.92 16.70 5.86
CA GLY A 364 23.63 18.07 5.44
C GLY A 364 23.95 19.11 6.50
N SER A 365 23.71 20.39 6.19
CA SER A 365 23.87 21.49 7.13
C SER A 365 22.77 22.53 6.95
N ILE A 366 22.61 23.38 7.97
CA ILE A 366 21.69 24.54 7.96
C ILE A 366 22.53 25.76 8.29
N GLU A 367 22.62 26.71 7.36
CA GLU A 367 23.38 27.95 7.49
C GLU A 367 22.50 29.13 7.04
N GLU A 368 22.30 30.11 7.92
CA GLU A 368 21.56 31.36 7.63
C GLU A 368 20.20 31.16 6.96
N GLY A 369 19.45 30.08 7.39
CA GLY A 369 18.14 29.76 6.85
C GLY A 369 18.17 29.07 5.47
N THR A 370 19.34 28.58 5.06
CA THR A 370 19.54 27.78 3.85
C THR A 370 19.97 26.36 4.24
N PHE A 371 19.32 25.38 3.68
CA PHE A 371 19.67 23.97 3.84
C PHE A 371 20.64 23.55 2.74
N LYS A 372 21.71 22.89 3.13
CA LYS A 372 22.57 22.12 2.23
C LYS A 372 22.17 20.67 2.35
N VAL A 373 21.45 20.18 1.33
CA VAL A 373 20.84 18.86 1.31
C VAL A 373 21.75 17.87 0.59
N PRO A 374 22.08 16.72 1.19
CA PRO A 374 22.82 15.65 0.51
C PRO A 374 21.91 14.96 -0.49
N LEU A 375 22.16 15.15 -1.79
CA LEU A 375 21.36 14.48 -2.83
C LEU A 375 21.71 13.00 -2.88
N GLN A 376 20.69 12.16 -2.90
CA GLN A 376 20.82 10.72 -3.01
C GLN A 376 20.22 10.21 -4.32
N SER A 377 20.66 9.04 -4.75
CA SER A 377 20.01 8.27 -5.82
C SER A 377 19.39 7.03 -5.18
N ALA A 378 18.13 6.76 -5.46
CA ALA A 378 17.49 5.52 -5.02
C ALA A 378 18.13 4.33 -5.73
N GLN A 379 18.35 3.26 -4.99
CA GLN A 379 18.81 1.99 -5.51
C GLN A 379 18.30 0.85 -4.64
N PHE A 380 17.51 -0.03 -5.22
CA PHE A 380 17.10 -1.25 -4.56
C PHE A 380 18.27 -2.22 -4.43
N SER A 381 18.47 -2.77 -3.24
CA SER A 381 19.55 -3.71 -2.94
C SER A 381 19.04 -5.00 -2.27
N GLY A 382 17.73 -5.13 -2.08
CA GLY A 382 17.09 -6.30 -1.48
C GLY A 382 16.94 -7.48 -2.46
N LYS A 383 16.19 -8.48 -2.02
CA LYS A 383 15.70 -9.56 -2.88
C LYS A 383 14.29 -9.24 -3.34
N LEU A 384 13.92 -9.73 -4.52
CA LEU A 384 12.53 -9.69 -4.97
C LEU A 384 11.67 -10.48 -3.97
N GLU A 385 10.66 -9.84 -3.45
CA GLU A 385 9.60 -10.42 -2.63
C GLU A 385 8.30 -10.37 -3.43
N GLN A 386 7.50 -11.42 -3.35
CA GLN A 386 6.22 -11.51 -4.05
C GLN A 386 5.19 -12.12 -3.10
N ALA A 387 4.08 -11.42 -2.88
CA ALA A 387 2.90 -12.03 -2.31
C ALA A 387 2.15 -12.76 -3.42
N PHE A 388 1.70 -13.96 -3.17
CA PHE A 388 0.80 -14.72 -4.05
C PHE A 388 1.22 -14.80 -5.53
N ALA A 389 2.52 -14.90 -5.80
CA ALA A 389 3.05 -15.01 -7.15
C ALA A 389 2.36 -16.13 -7.93
N ASN A 390 1.96 -15.81 -9.18
CA ASN A 390 1.34 -16.77 -10.11
C ASN A 390 0.06 -17.44 -9.57
N LYS A 391 -0.75 -16.73 -8.76
CA LYS A 391 -2.04 -17.24 -8.29
C LYS A 391 -3.21 -16.64 -9.07
N THR A 392 -4.18 -17.48 -9.37
CA THR A 392 -5.47 -17.07 -9.91
C THR A 392 -6.58 -17.88 -9.28
N MET A 393 -7.77 -17.31 -9.22
CA MET A 393 -8.95 -18.04 -8.75
C MET A 393 -9.23 -19.22 -9.69
N ASP A 394 -9.36 -20.41 -9.12
CA ASP A 394 -9.89 -21.57 -9.83
C ASP A 394 -11.39 -21.67 -9.64
N ARG A 395 -11.86 -21.53 -8.41
CA ARG A 395 -13.25 -21.72 -8.04
C ARG A 395 -13.63 -20.92 -6.80
N MET A 396 -14.89 -20.49 -6.77
CA MET A 396 -15.55 -19.95 -5.58
C MET A 396 -16.67 -20.87 -5.13
N ILE A 397 -16.76 -21.14 -3.82
CA ILE A 397 -17.81 -21.91 -3.17
C ILE A 397 -18.60 -20.95 -2.30
N ARG A 398 -19.81 -20.62 -2.69
CA ARG A 398 -20.71 -19.72 -1.96
C ARG A 398 -21.59 -20.50 -0.98
N MET A 399 -22.03 -19.85 0.08
CA MET A 399 -22.91 -20.47 1.08
C MET A 399 -24.33 -20.73 0.57
N THR A 400 -24.67 -20.26 -0.63
CA THR A 400 -25.88 -20.65 -1.38
C THR A 400 -25.79 -22.01 -2.06
N GLU A 401 -24.57 -22.58 -2.19
CA GLU A 401 -24.29 -23.86 -2.88
C GLU A 401 -24.15 -25.00 -1.88
N GLY A 402 -25.24 -25.32 -1.16
CA GLY A 402 -25.23 -26.25 -0.04
C GLY A 402 -24.72 -27.68 -0.34
N GLU A 403 -24.71 -28.10 -1.61
CA GLU A 403 -24.15 -29.38 -2.03
C GLU A 403 -22.60 -29.39 -2.10
N LYS A 404 -21.97 -28.23 -1.97
CA LYS A 404 -20.51 -28.07 -2.07
C LYS A 404 -19.78 -28.13 -0.74
N TYR A 405 -20.52 -28.11 0.36
CA TYR A 405 -19.95 -28.17 1.72
C TYR A 405 -20.86 -28.97 2.65
N LYS A 406 -20.34 -29.33 3.81
CA LYS A 406 -21.07 -30.01 4.87
C LYS A 406 -21.03 -29.17 6.14
N LEU A 407 -22.16 -29.18 6.87
CA LEU A 407 -22.28 -28.56 8.18
C LEU A 407 -22.66 -29.62 9.21
N GLU A 408 -21.97 -29.64 10.35
CA GLU A 408 -22.34 -30.42 11.53
C GLU A 408 -22.57 -29.46 12.69
N GLY A 409 -23.61 -29.68 13.49
CA GLY A 409 -23.94 -28.85 14.64
C GLY A 409 -24.98 -27.75 14.32
N ASN A 410 -24.86 -26.60 14.96
CA ASN A 410 -25.86 -25.54 14.99
C ASN A 410 -25.47 -24.35 14.10
N TRP A 411 -25.75 -24.45 12.81
CA TRP A 411 -25.52 -23.40 11.82
C TRP A 411 -26.83 -22.72 11.44
N VAL A 412 -26.82 -21.39 11.32
CA VAL A 412 -27.97 -20.58 10.88
C VAL A 412 -27.58 -19.70 9.69
N ASP A 413 -28.56 -19.39 8.86
CA ASP A 413 -28.41 -18.45 7.76
C ASP A 413 -28.49 -17.02 8.26
N PHE A 414 -27.62 -16.16 7.74
CA PHE A 414 -27.55 -14.75 8.08
C PHE A 414 -27.17 -13.91 6.85
N SER A 415 -27.64 -12.67 6.77
CA SER A 415 -27.29 -11.70 5.73
C SER A 415 -27.20 -10.30 6.34
N TYR A 416 -26.26 -9.50 5.86
CA TYR A 416 -26.19 -8.06 6.17
C TYR A 416 -27.14 -7.25 5.28
N GLY A 417 -27.70 -7.84 4.24
CA GLY A 417 -28.63 -7.18 3.32
C GLY A 417 -27.96 -6.53 2.10
N ASP A 418 -26.70 -6.87 1.81
CA ASP A 418 -25.87 -6.28 0.75
C ASP A 418 -26.11 -6.91 -0.64
N GLY A 419 -27.26 -7.58 -0.86
CA GLY A 419 -27.67 -8.14 -2.15
C GLY A 419 -27.78 -9.65 -2.20
N ASP A 420 -28.06 -10.21 -3.37
CA ASP A 420 -28.44 -11.63 -3.59
C ASP A 420 -27.35 -12.66 -3.26
N ASN A 421 -26.10 -12.23 -3.11
CA ASN A 421 -24.97 -13.12 -2.82
C ASN A 421 -24.43 -12.99 -1.38
N ASP A 422 -25.13 -12.28 -0.51
CA ASP A 422 -24.74 -11.99 0.86
C ASP A 422 -25.35 -13.02 1.84
N LEU A 423 -25.09 -14.31 1.62
CA LEU A 423 -25.47 -15.37 2.55
C LEU A 423 -24.27 -15.84 3.35
N TYR A 424 -24.39 -15.76 4.67
CA TYR A 424 -23.44 -16.31 5.63
C TYR A 424 -24.01 -17.57 6.29
N LYS A 425 -23.19 -18.57 6.52
CA LYS A 425 -23.44 -19.62 7.51
C LYS A 425 -22.76 -19.21 8.81
N VAL A 426 -23.58 -19.10 9.86
CA VAL A 426 -23.13 -18.61 11.18
C VAL A 426 -23.29 -19.72 12.21
N SER A 427 -22.17 -20.10 12.85
CA SER A 427 -22.18 -21.00 13.98
C SER A 427 -22.15 -20.25 15.30
N THR A 428 -22.82 -20.79 16.31
CA THR A 428 -22.85 -20.22 17.68
C THR A 428 -22.36 -21.18 18.76
N SER A 429 -22.00 -22.41 18.40
CA SER A 429 -21.70 -23.47 19.34
C SER A 429 -20.29 -24.05 19.13
N SER A 430 -19.57 -24.25 20.22
CA SER A 430 -18.31 -25.00 20.19
C SER A 430 -18.55 -26.42 19.70
N GLY A 431 -17.63 -26.90 18.86
CA GLY A 431 -17.71 -28.22 18.21
C GLY A 431 -18.47 -28.23 16.90
N ASP A 432 -19.13 -27.14 16.49
CA ASP A 432 -19.72 -27.04 15.15
C ASP A 432 -18.63 -27.12 14.07
N VAL A 433 -18.97 -27.78 12.96
CA VAL A 433 -18.04 -28.05 11.88
C VAL A 433 -18.57 -27.53 10.55
N PHE A 434 -17.69 -26.87 9.80
CA PHE A 434 -17.82 -26.61 8.37
C PHE A 434 -16.75 -27.45 7.64
N GLU A 435 -17.13 -28.14 6.57
CA GLU A 435 -16.20 -28.94 5.76
C GLU A 435 -16.50 -28.77 4.27
N THR A 436 -15.46 -28.58 3.46
CA THR A 436 -15.55 -28.55 2.00
C THR A 436 -14.31 -29.14 1.36
N THR A 437 -14.43 -29.56 0.09
CA THR A 437 -13.31 -30.04 -0.73
C THR A 437 -13.11 -29.14 -1.94
N PHE A 438 -11.86 -28.91 -2.32
CA PHE A 438 -11.50 -28.14 -3.50
C PHE A 438 -10.24 -28.72 -4.15
N ASN A 439 -10.08 -28.47 -5.45
CA ASN A 439 -8.81 -28.70 -6.15
C ASN A 439 -8.06 -27.38 -6.25
N GLY A 440 -6.73 -27.41 -6.11
CA GLY A 440 -5.95 -26.17 -6.25
C GLY A 440 -4.59 -26.24 -5.56
N THR A 441 -3.98 -25.04 -5.45
CA THR A 441 -2.71 -24.80 -4.77
C THR A 441 -2.83 -23.78 -3.66
N GLY A 442 -4.07 -23.42 -3.29
CA GLY A 442 -4.35 -22.50 -2.20
C GLY A 442 -5.84 -22.29 -2.00
N PHE A 443 -6.17 -21.67 -0.88
CA PHE A 443 -7.54 -21.27 -0.54
C PHE A 443 -7.55 -20.03 0.33
N SER A 444 -8.70 -19.34 0.33
CA SER A 444 -9.06 -18.35 1.34
C SER A 444 -10.52 -18.54 1.75
N VAL A 445 -10.80 -18.35 3.04
CA VAL A 445 -12.15 -18.36 3.61
C VAL A 445 -12.53 -16.91 3.92
N LEU A 446 -13.59 -16.43 3.27
CA LEU A 446 -14.16 -15.12 3.54
C LEU A 446 -15.30 -15.24 4.54
N GLY A 447 -15.39 -14.24 5.39
CA GLY A 447 -16.43 -14.14 6.40
C GLY A 447 -16.47 -12.76 7.05
N SER A 448 -16.86 -12.69 8.31
CA SER A 448 -16.93 -11.41 9.02
C SER A 448 -16.17 -11.41 10.32
N TYR A 449 -15.51 -10.28 10.62
CA TYR A 449 -15.10 -9.92 11.95
C TYR A 449 -16.23 -9.16 12.65
N ASN A 450 -16.55 -9.54 13.90
CA ASN A 450 -17.68 -8.93 14.62
C ASN A 450 -17.45 -8.90 16.13
N THR A 451 -18.25 -8.10 16.85
CA THR A 451 -18.18 -7.95 18.32
C THR A 451 -18.53 -9.22 19.09
N ASP A 452 -19.24 -10.16 18.46
CA ASP A 452 -19.59 -11.48 19.00
C ASP A 452 -18.78 -12.62 18.33
N GLY A 453 -17.70 -12.28 17.65
CA GLY A 453 -16.82 -13.24 16.98
C GLY A 453 -16.13 -14.19 17.95
N GLY A 454 -16.13 -15.47 17.63
CA GLY A 454 -15.45 -16.54 18.33
C GLY A 454 -14.11 -16.93 17.68
N THR A 455 -13.56 -18.05 18.13
CA THR A 455 -12.31 -18.63 17.62
C THR A 455 -12.61 -19.98 16.96
N ALA A 456 -11.93 -20.27 15.87
CA ALA A 456 -12.02 -21.57 15.18
C ALA A 456 -10.63 -22.09 14.82
N MET A 457 -10.54 -23.40 14.61
CA MET A 457 -9.35 -24.08 14.09
C MET A 457 -9.63 -24.58 12.66
N ALA A 458 -8.77 -24.19 11.73
CA ALA A 458 -8.77 -24.70 10.37
C ALA A 458 -7.86 -25.93 10.27
N TYR A 459 -8.33 -26.96 9.57
CA TYR A 459 -7.61 -28.20 9.26
C TYR A 459 -7.52 -28.37 7.75
N ILE A 460 -6.40 -28.89 7.28
CA ILE A 460 -6.18 -29.25 5.88
C ILE A 460 -5.79 -30.70 5.81
N GLY A 461 -6.56 -31.52 5.05
CA GLY A 461 -6.32 -32.96 4.95
C GLY A 461 -6.39 -33.70 6.30
N GLY A 462 -7.12 -33.17 7.26
CA GLY A 462 -7.24 -33.70 8.63
C GLY A 462 -6.20 -33.15 9.63
N GLU A 463 -5.14 -32.51 9.17
CA GLU A 463 -4.10 -31.95 10.03
C GLU A 463 -4.43 -30.51 10.47
N PRO A 464 -4.18 -30.12 11.74
CA PRO A 464 -4.41 -28.76 12.21
C PRO A 464 -3.45 -27.80 11.48
N PHE A 465 -4.03 -26.71 10.94
CA PHE A 465 -3.27 -25.72 10.19
C PHE A 465 -3.12 -24.41 10.95
N ARG A 466 -4.25 -23.76 11.28
CA ARG A 466 -4.25 -22.44 11.88
C ARG A 466 -5.48 -22.19 12.74
N GLU A 467 -5.25 -21.68 13.94
CA GLU A 467 -6.28 -21.08 14.77
C GLU A 467 -6.50 -19.64 14.29
N PHE A 468 -7.75 -19.19 14.18
CA PHE A 468 -8.10 -17.82 13.84
C PHE A 468 -9.30 -17.36 14.67
N ASN A 469 -9.40 -16.07 14.93
CA ASN A 469 -10.52 -15.49 15.65
C ASN A 469 -11.25 -14.44 14.80
N CYS A 470 -12.57 -14.37 14.98
CA CYS A 470 -13.47 -13.48 14.22
C CYS A 470 -13.89 -12.25 15.05
N TYR A 471 -13.26 -12.01 16.20
CA TYR A 471 -13.59 -10.85 17.03
C TYR A 471 -13.06 -9.54 16.41
N HIS A 472 -13.91 -8.52 16.45
CA HIS A 472 -13.54 -7.12 16.24
C HIS A 472 -14.34 -6.23 17.20
N ARG A 473 -13.76 -5.09 17.60
CA ARG A 473 -14.36 -4.15 18.56
C ARG A 473 -15.61 -3.43 18.06
N THR A 474 -15.87 -3.44 16.75
CA THR A 474 -17.02 -2.80 16.09
C THR A 474 -17.84 -3.85 15.35
N GLU A 475 -19.17 -3.70 15.32
CA GLU A 475 -20.08 -4.58 14.56
C GLU A 475 -19.82 -4.45 13.06
N ALA A 476 -19.74 -5.59 12.35
CA ALA A 476 -19.41 -5.63 10.92
C ALA A 476 -20.31 -4.75 10.03
N GLY A 477 -21.61 -4.70 10.27
CA GLY A 477 -22.54 -3.86 9.53
C GLY A 477 -22.40 -2.34 9.72
N LYS A 478 -21.51 -1.89 10.63
CA LYS A 478 -21.24 -0.46 10.88
C LYS A 478 -19.91 0.00 10.30
N TRP A 479 -19.16 -0.90 9.68
CA TRP A 479 -17.85 -0.67 9.07
C TRP A 479 -17.58 -1.83 8.10
N ASN A 480 -16.49 -1.83 7.36
CA ASN A 480 -16.17 -2.85 6.36
C ASN A 480 -15.67 -4.19 6.94
N GLY A 481 -16.25 -4.67 8.05
CA GLY A 481 -15.86 -5.94 8.70
C GLY A 481 -16.46 -7.20 8.09
N ASN A 482 -17.36 -7.06 7.12
CA ASN A 482 -17.88 -8.14 6.29
C ASN A 482 -16.92 -8.45 5.13
N ARG A 483 -16.99 -9.68 4.59
CA ARG A 483 -16.15 -10.15 3.46
C ARG A 483 -14.66 -10.09 3.73
N GLN A 484 -14.25 -10.35 4.98
CA GLN A 484 -12.85 -10.39 5.36
C GLN A 484 -12.23 -11.78 5.19
N HIS A 485 -10.96 -11.84 4.83
CA HIS A 485 -10.20 -13.10 4.71
C HIS A 485 -9.83 -13.63 6.10
N LEU A 486 -10.64 -14.56 6.63
CA LEU A 486 -10.49 -15.07 7.99
C LEU A 486 -9.28 -15.99 8.16
N VAL A 487 -9.06 -16.85 7.18
CA VAL A 487 -7.94 -17.79 7.14
C VAL A 487 -7.63 -18.16 5.68
N HIS A 488 -6.35 -18.27 5.35
CA HIS A 488 -5.88 -18.61 4.01
C HIS A 488 -4.58 -19.41 4.04
N LYS A 489 -4.32 -20.12 2.94
CA LYS A 489 -3.03 -20.75 2.64
C LYS A 489 -2.87 -20.85 1.12
N MET A 490 -1.72 -20.40 0.59
CA MET A 490 -1.50 -20.23 -0.84
C MET A 490 -0.35 -21.08 -1.42
N ASP A 491 0.21 -21.96 -0.62
CA ASP A 491 1.38 -22.80 -0.95
C ASP A 491 1.08 -24.30 -0.78
N LEU A 492 -0.14 -24.73 -1.11
CA LEU A 492 -0.51 -26.13 -1.13
C LEU A 492 0.06 -26.83 -2.37
N GLU A 493 0.36 -28.12 -2.25
CA GLU A 493 0.68 -28.97 -3.40
C GLU A 493 -0.53 -29.04 -4.35
N PRO A 494 -0.32 -29.09 -5.68
CA PRO A 494 -1.44 -29.24 -6.61
C PRO A 494 -2.24 -30.52 -6.36
N GLY A 495 -3.55 -30.40 -6.20
CA GLY A 495 -4.42 -31.56 -5.97
C GLY A 495 -5.71 -31.24 -5.24
N GLU A 496 -6.42 -32.29 -4.85
CA GLU A 496 -7.64 -32.21 -4.04
C GLU A 496 -7.29 -32.05 -2.56
N HIS A 497 -7.93 -31.10 -1.90
CA HIS A 497 -7.76 -30.81 -0.48
C HIS A 497 -9.11 -30.78 0.23
N THR A 498 -9.13 -31.27 1.47
CA THR A 498 -10.26 -31.10 2.38
C THR A 498 -9.93 -29.97 3.36
N LEU A 499 -10.73 -28.93 3.36
CA LEU A 499 -10.72 -27.86 4.36
C LEU A 499 -11.81 -28.13 5.38
N LYS A 500 -11.44 -28.20 6.66
CA LYS A 500 -12.37 -28.34 7.78
C LYS A 500 -12.15 -27.21 8.76
N ILE A 501 -13.22 -26.57 9.20
CA ILE A 501 -13.22 -25.53 10.24
C ILE A 501 -14.01 -26.03 11.43
N VAL A 502 -13.41 -26.02 12.61
CA VAL A 502 -14.04 -26.44 13.86
C VAL A 502 -14.11 -25.24 14.81
N VAL A 503 -15.31 -24.92 15.25
CA VAL A 503 -15.55 -23.84 16.23
C VAL A 503 -15.04 -24.27 17.60
N LEU A 504 -14.23 -23.43 18.25
CA LEU A 504 -13.63 -23.72 19.54
C LEU A 504 -14.45 -23.09 20.68
N ASP A 505 -14.32 -23.67 21.88
CA ASP A 505 -14.80 -23.04 23.12
C ASP A 505 -13.78 -22.00 23.61
N LYS A 506 -13.52 -21.01 22.74
CA LYS A 506 -12.53 -19.95 22.95
C LYS A 506 -12.99 -18.68 22.28
N LYS A 507 -12.76 -17.54 22.93
CA LYS A 507 -13.02 -16.22 22.36
C LYS A 507 -12.13 -15.16 23.01
N GLU A 508 -12.03 -13.99 22.39
CA GLU A 508 -11.47 -12.82 23.03
C GLU A 508 -12.30 -12.41 24.26
N SER A 509 -11.62 -11.90 25.30
CA SER A 509 -12.28 -11.52 26.55
C SER A 509 -13.36 -10.45 26.37
N ALA A 510 -13.18 -9.57 25.39
CA ALA A 510 -14.13 -8.52 25.03
C ALA A 510 -15.26 -9.00 24.10
N SER A 511 -15.18 -10.21 23.55
CA SER A 511 -16.21 -10.74 22.68
C SER A 511 -17.48 -11.08 23.44
N THR A 512 -18.64 -10.72 22.89
CA THR A 512 -19.96 -11.03 23.45
C THR A 512 -20.47 -12.42 23.09
N GLY A 513 -19.78 -13.16 22.17
CA GLY A 513 -20.22 -14.48 21.68
C GLY A 513 -19.08 -15.36 21.18
N HIS A 514 -19.42 -16.46 20.51
CA HIS A 514 -18.50 -17.42 19.91
C HIS A 514 -18.79 -17.63 18.43
N LYS A 515 -19.37 -16.64 17.75
CA LYS A 515 -19.84 -16.81 16.37
C LYS A 515 -18.69 -16.86 15.38
N ILE A 516 -18.82 -17.77 14.43
CA ILE A 516 -17.99 -17.84 13.23
C ILE A 516 -18.90 -17.60 12.02
N TYR A 517 -18.57 -16.60 11.22
CA TYR A 517 -19.30 -16.19 10.04
C TYR A 517 -18.55 -16.63 8.80
N ILE A 518 -19.10 -17.53 7.98
CA ILE A 518 -18.50 -17.96 6.71
C ILE A 518 -19.42 -17.53 5.57
N GLU A 519 -18.90 -16.78 4.62
CA GLU A 519 -19.61 -16.31 3.43
C GLU A 519 -19.26 -17.15 2.19
N ARG A 520 -17.96 -17.40 1.99
CA ARG A 520 -17.47 -18.16 0.83
C ARG A 520 -16.09 -18.75 1.08
N VAL A 521 -15.74 -19.73 0.25
CA VAL A 521 -14.37 -20.24 0.14
C VAL A 521 -13.91 -20.02 -1.30
N ILE A 522 -12.74 -19.40 -1.48
CA ILE A 522 -12.10 -19.25 -2.78
C ILE A 522 -10.96 -20.26 -2.85
N ALA A 523 -10.94 -21.08 -3.89
CA ALA A 523 -9.83 -21.94 -4.23
C ALA A 523 -8.97 -21.31 -5.33
N TYR A 524 -7.66 -21.43 -5.20
CA TYR A 524 -6.67 -20.86 -6.11
C TYR A 524 -5.83 -21.95 -6.76
N LYS A 525 -5.40 -21.68 -8.00
CA LYS A 525 -4.42 -22.47 -8.72
C LYS A 525 -3.25 -21.59 -9.18
N ASN A 526 -2.16 -22.24 -9.56
CA ASN A 526 -1.08 -21.52 -10.22
C ASN A 526 -1.53 -21.14 -11.64
N THR A 527 -1.19 -19.92 -12.07
CA THR A 527 -1.31 -19.54 -13.48
C THR A 527 -0.31 -20.35 -14.30
N ASP A 528 -0.67 -20.72 -15.52
CA ASP A 528 0.29 -21.28 -16.47
C ASP A 528 1.40 -20.23 -16.72
N THR A 529 2.65 -20.64 -16.62
CA THR A 529 3.84 -19.75 -16.72
C THR A 529 3.96 -19.01 -18.07
N ALA A 530 3.04 -19.23 -19.01
CA ALA A 530 2.98 -18.58 -20.33
C ALA A 530 2.11 -17.32 -20.38
N SER A 531 1.40 -16.94 -19.30
CA SER A 531 0.42 -15.87 -19.30
C SER A 531 0.77 -14.65 -18.42
N ASN A 532 1.95 -14.59 -17.81
CA ASN A 532 2.44 -13.38 -17.16
C ASN A 532 3.31 -12.59 -18.14
N PRO A 533 2.97 -11.31 -18.45
CA PRO A 533 3.76 -10.44 -19.30
C PRO A 533 5.11 -10.04 -18.71
#